data_47e368dad974e6a5dd380e9dc6a97061
#
_entry.id   47e368dad974e6a5dd380e9dc6a97061
#
_cell.length_a   1.000
_cell.length_b   1.000
_cell.length_c   1.000
_cell.angle_alpha   90.00
_cell.angle_beta   90.00
_cell.angle_gamma   90.00
#
_symmetry.space_group_name_H-M   'P 1'
#
loop_
_entity.id
_entity.type
_entity.pdbx_description
1 polymer ?
#
loop_
_entity_poly.entity_id
_entity_poly.type
_entity_poly.pdbx_seq_one_letter_code
_entity_poly.pdbx_strand_id
1 'polypeptide(L)'
;AGRRHRVGVGPAVVSSSLHPGDDVVLNEHLVITATCPSPRFGEVVTVKETYDDGTVLVLARHDEEQVLSLSETLSDHRPRVGDALVADLTVRMALRPVVRSEVEELVLEEVPDVGYGDIGGLGEQIELIRDAVELPFLHPDLYREHRLTPPRGVLLYGPPGCGQTLIAQAVAASLGAGGRGEAYFLNIKGPQLLDKYVGETERRIRVIFARAREKAATGVPVVVFFDEMDSLFRTRGSGRSSDVETTVVPQMLAEIDGVEKTVKANKGVI
;
A
#
# COMPACT_ATOMS: atom_id res chain seq x y z
N ALA A 1 -12.80 28.73 -16.05
CA ALA A 1 -14.00 27.88 -16.09
C ALA A 1 -14.12 27.29 -17.50
N GLY A 2 -14.00 25.96 -17.61
CA GLY A 2 -14.06 25.26 -18.89
C GLY A 2 -15.43 25.42 -19.55
N ARG A 3 -15.43 25.81 -20.82
CA ARG A 3 -16.65 25.89 -21.63
C ARG A 3 -16.92 24.53 -22.27
N ARG A 4 -18.15 24.05 -22.21
CA ARG A 4 -18.56 22.85 -22.93
C ARG A 4 -18.94 23.22 -24.37
N HIS A 5 -18.39 22.48 -25.34
CA HIS A 5 -18.69 22.64 -26.74
C HIS A 5 -19.16 21.29 -27.32
N ARG A 6 -20.11 21.32 -28.24
CA ARG A 6 -20.36 20.18 -29.15
C ARG A 6 -19.38 20.31 -30.30
N VAL A 7 -18.64 19.26 -30.57
CA VAL A 7 -17.60 19.24 -31.59
C VAL A 7 -17.84 18.08 -32.54
N GLY A 8 -17.44 18.26 -33.81
CA GLY A 8 -17.44 17.18 -34.79
C GLY A 8 -16.15 16.36 -34.65
N VAL A 9 -16.18 15.11 -35.11
CA VAL A 9 -14.98 14.25 -35.21
C VAL A 9 -14.56 14.20 -36.68
N GLY A 10 -13.33 14.57 -36.99
CA GLY A 10 -12.78 14.57 -38.33
C GLY A 10 -12.49 13.14 -38.82
N PRO A 11 -12.35 12.93 -40.15
CA PRO A 11 -12.18 11.59 -40.73
C PRO A 11 -10.84 10.93 -40.37
N ALA A 12 -9.88 11.71 -39.88
CA ALA A 12 -8.58 11.19 -39.43
C ALA A 12 -8.58 10.66 -37.98
N VAL A 13 -9.67 10.84 -37.23
CA VAL A 13 -9.77 10.43 -35.82
C VAL A 13 -10.89 9.38 -35.69
N VAL A 14 -10.54 8.25 -35.14
CA VAL A 14 -11.51 7.17 -34.87
C VAL A 14 -12.26 7.53 -33.57
N SER A 15 -13.59 7.69 -33.65
CA SER A 15 -14.40 8.11 -32.49
C SER A 15 -14.32 7.13 -31.31
N SER A 16 -14.04 5.84 -31.56
CA SER A 16 -13.86 4.82 -30.50
C SER A 16 -12.49 4.91 -29.79
N SER A 17 -11.57 5.74 -30.28
CA SER A 17 -10.27 5.98 -29.62
C SER A 17 -10.25 7.28 -28.80
N LEU A 18 -11.39 7.95 -28.68
CA LEU A 18 -11.53 9.16 -27.89
C LEU A 18 -12.09 8.81 -26.50
N HIS A 19 -11.34 9.13 -25.47
CA HIS A 19 -11.67 8.77 -24.11
C HIS A 19 -11.78 10.01 -23.20
N PRO A 20 -12.57 9.96 -22.14
CA PRO A 20 -12.62 11.05 -21.16
C PRO A 20 -11.23 11.32 -20.55
N GLY A 21 -10.76 12.55 -20.67
CA GLY A 21 -9.44 12.97 -20.21
C GLY A 21 -8.41 13.16 -21.33
N ASP A 22 -8.75 12.83 -22.58
CA ASP A 22 -7.87 13.08 -23.70
C ASP A 22 -7.88 14.55 -24.12
N ASP A 23 -6.70 15.08 -24.42
CA ASP A 23 -6.56 16.37 -25.09
C ASP A 23 -6.75 16.20 -26.59
N VAL A 24 -7.48 17.11 -27.20
CA VAL A 24 -7.76 17.07 -28.64
C VAL A 24 -7.43 18.39 -29.32
N VAL A 25 -6.98 18.31 -30.57
CA VAL A 25 -6.77 19.47 -31.42
C VAL A 25 -8.04 19.76 -32.21
N LEU A 26 -8.54 20.97 -32.11
CA LEU A 26 -9.70 21.45 -32.87
C LEU A 26 -9.25 22.36 -34.00
N ASN A 27 -9.93 22.28 -35.14
CA ASN A 27 -9.82 23.28 -36.21
C ASN A 27 -10.76 24.50 -35.95
N GLU A 28 -10.74 25.48 -36.85
CA GLU A 28 -11.58 26.68 -36.76
C GLU A 28 -13.08 26.39 -36.75
N HIS A 29 -13.51 25.22 -37.22
CA HIS A 29 -14.89 24.75 -37.27
C HIS A 29 -15.29 23.83 -36.09
N LEU A 30 -14.48 23.81 -35.03
CA LEU A 30 -14.69 22.94 -33.85
C LEU A 30 -14.77 21.44 -34.23
N VAL A 31 -13.95 21.00 -35.17
CA VAL A 31 -13.82 19.59 -35.53
C VAL A 31 -12.51 19.05 -34.96
N ILE A 32 -12.57 17.91 -34.29
CA ILE A 32 -11.39 17.21 -33.77
C ILE A 32 -10.57 16.70 -34.95
N THR A 33 -9.33 17.16 -35.06
CA THR A 33 -8.40 16.78 -36.14
C THR A 33 -7.31 15.82 -35.68
N ALA A 34 -6.98 15.83 -34.41
CA ALA A 34 -5.99 14.92 -33.80
C ALA A 34 -6.26 14.76 -32.31
N THR A 35 -5.76 13.67 -31.74
CA THR A 35 -5.65 13.46 -30.30
C THR A 35 -4.24 13.78 -29.83
N CYS A 36 -4.12 14.39 -28.66
CA CYS A 36 -2.85 14.60 -27.99
C CYS A 36 -2.72 13.61 -26.83
N PRO A 37 -1.50 13.24 -26.42
CA PRO A 37 -1.30 12.49 -25.19
C PRO A 37 -1.93 13.25 -24.01
N SER A 38 -2.55 12.51 -23.10
CA SER A 38 -3.14 13.09 -21.86
C SER A 38 -2.13 14.00 -21.15
N PRO A 39 -2.56 15.11 -20.58
CA PRO A 39 -1.68 16.10 -19.97
C PRO A 39 -0.85 15.44 -18.85
N ARG A 40 0.46 15.64 -18.91
CA ARG A 40 1.41 15.10 -17.92
C ARG A 40 1.46 15.95 -16.64
N PHE A 41 0.91 17.15 -16.68
CA PHE A 41 0.95 18.15 -15.62
C PHE A 41 -0.46 18.41 -15.07
N GLY A 42 -0.52 18.68 -13.78
CA GLY A 42 -1.75 18.99 -13.08
C GLY A 42 -1.45 19.23 -11.61
N GLU A 43 -2.47 19.47 -10.82
CA GLU A 43 -2.33 19.56 -9.36
C GLU A 43 -2.40 18.17 -8.73
N VAL A 44 -1.59 17.97 -7.69
CA VAL A 44 -1.66 16.72 -6.91
C VAL A 44 -2.74 16.90 -5.85
N VAL A 45 -3.71 15.98 -5.89
CA VAL A 45 -4.85 15.93 -4.96
C VAL A 45 -4.88 14.60 -4.26
N THR A 46 -5.47 14.53 -3.07
CA THR A 46 -5.62 13.29 -2.29
C THR A 46 -7.07 12.87 -2.28
N VAL A 47 -7.35 11.61 -2.57
CA VAL A 47 -8.70 11.03 -2.55
C VAL A 47 -9.19 10.91 -1.12
N LYS A 48 -10.35 11.50 -0.83
CA LYS A 48 -11.04 11.44 0.46
C LYS A 48 -12.19 10.44 0.46
N GLU A 49 -12.90 10.33 -0.66
CA GLU A 49 -14.03 9.42 -0.83
C GLU A 49 -14.18 9.03 -2.30
N THR A 50 -14.67 7.83 -2.55
CA THR A 50 -14.93 7.32 -3.91
C THR A 50 -16.40 6.98 -4.06
N TYR A 51 -17.01 7.41 -5.19
CA TYR A 51 -18.42 7.17 -5.47
C TYR A 51 -18.59 6.16 -6.60
N ASP A 52 -19.72 5.43 -6.59
CA ASP A 52 -20.00 4.39 -7.60
C ASP A 52 -20.30 4.95 -8.99
N ASP A 53 -20.60 6.23 -9.10
CA ASP A 53 -20.88 6.95 -10.35
C ASP A 53 -19.64 7.32 -11.17
N GLY A 54 -18.45 6.89 -10.73
CA GLY A 54 -17.17 7.21 -11.40
C GLY A 54 -16.65 8.59 -11.03
N THR A 55 -17.09 9.16 -9.90
CA THR A 55 -16.54 10.39 -9.34
C THR A 55 -15.79 10.13 -8.04
N VAL A 56 -14.93 11.06 -7.64
CA VAL A 56 -14.16 11.01 -6.39
C VAL A 56 -14.18 12.36 -5.71
N LEU A 57 -14.34 12.35 -4.39
CA LEU A 57 -14.11 13.51 -3.56
C LEU A 57 -12.62 13.58 -3.24
N VAL A 58 -12.00 14.70 -3.57
CA VAL A 58 -10.57 14.91 -3.33
C VAL A 58 -10.32 16.14 -2.48
N LEU A 59 -9.21 16.10 -1.79
CA LEU A 59 -8.65 17.24 -1.07
C LEU A 59 -7.59 17.91 -1.96
N ALA A 60 -7.85 19.16 -2.37
CA ALA A 60 -6.95 19.99 -3.14
C ALA A 60 -6.07 20.85 -2.21
N ARG A 61 -5.35 21.84 -2.76
CA ARG A 61 -4.56 22.77 -1.97
C ARG A 61 -5.44 23.52 -0.97
N HIS A 62 -4.89 23.83 0.20
CA HIS A 62 -5.55 24.56 1.29
C HIS A 62 -6.79 23.83 1.88
N ASP A 63 -6.78 22.49 1.84
CA ASP A 63 -7.87 21.64 2.38
C ASP A 63 -9.24 21.87 1.70
N GLU A 64 -9.22 22.36 0.45
CA GLU A 64 -10.44 22.57 -0.33
C GLU A 64 -10.94 21.25 -0.90
N GLU A 65 -12.19 20.89 -0.59
CA GLU A 65 -12.83 19.67 -1.08
C GLU A 65 -13.43 19.91 -2.47
N GLN A 66 -13.12 19.04 -3.42
CA GLN A 66 -13.65 19.08 -4.77
C GLN A 66 -14.06 17.69 -5.25
N VAL A 67 -15.15 17.62 -6.03
CA VAL A 67 -15.58 16.40 -6.71
C VAL A 67 -15.05 16.42 -8.13
N LEU A 68 -14.32 15.35 -8.49
CA LEU A 68 -13.70 15.17 -9.80
C LEU A 68 -14.25 13.92 -10.49
N SER A 69 -14.35 13.95 -11.80
CA SER A 69 -14.58 12.77 -12.63
C SER A 69 -13.28 12.02 -12.85
N LEU A 70 -13.35 10.70 -12.98
CA LEU A 70 -12.19 9.87 -13.31
C LEU A 70 -11.95 9.87 -14.82
N SER A 71 -10.68 9.96 -15.24
CA SER A 71 -10.27 9.63 -16.60
C SER A 71 -10.39 8.13 -16.83
N GLU A 72 -10.35 7.68 -18.09
CA GLU A 72 -10.39 6.25 -18.41
C GLU A 72 -9.23 5.48 -17.78
N THR A 73 -8.04 6.04 -17.75
CA THR A 73 -6.87 5.44 -17.09
C THR A 73 -7.11 5.09 -15.62
N LEU A 74 -7.95 5.87 -14.94
CA LEU A 74 -8.33 5.65 -13.55
C LEU A 74 -9.61 4.80 -13.39
N SER A 75 -10.40 4.66 -14.45
CA SER A 75 -11.64 3.85 -14.44
C SER A 75 -11.32 2.35 -14.33
N ASP A 76 -10.23 1.89 -14.93
CA ASP A 76 -9.76 0.51 -14.86
C ASP A 76 -9.18 0.15 -13.47
N HIS A 77 -8.59 1.13 -12.80
CA HIS A 77 -8.01 0.98 -11.47
C HIS A 77 -8.59 2.04 -10.54
N ARG A 78 -9.82 1.79 -10.04
CA ARG A 78 -10.51 2.75 -9.16
C ARG A 78 -9.62 3.18 -8.01
N PRO A 79 -9.34 4.49 -7.85
CA PRO A 79 -8.54 5.01 -6.77
C PRO A 79 -9.23 4.75 -5.43
N ARG A 80 -8.43 4.58 -4.38
CA ARG A 80 -8.90 4.36 -3.02
C ARG A 80 -8.66 5.61 -2.17
N VAL A 81 -9.35 5.69 -1.05
CA VAL A 81 -9.13 6.75 -0.05
C VAL A 81 -7.64 6.82 0.32
N GLY A 82 -7.07 8.01 0.29
CA GLY A 82 -5.66 8.28 0.55
C GLY A 82 -4.75 8.21 -0.69
N ASP A 83 -5.24 7.77 -1.85
CA ASP A 83 -4.42 7.79 -3.07
C ASP A 83 -4.18 9.21 -3.54
N ALA A 84 -2.96 9.47 -4.03
CA ALA A 84 -2.62 10.73 -4.65
C ALA A 84 -2.85 10.65 -6.16
N LEU A 85 -3.54 11.65 -6.71
CA LEU A 85 -3.86 11.75 -8.14
C LEU A 85 -3.34 13.06 -8.71
N VAL A 86 -2.92 13.05 -9.96
CA VAL A 86 -2.79 14.26 -10.76
C VAL A 86 -4.17 14.62 -11.28
N ALA A 87 -4.60 15.83 -11.06
CA ALA A 87 -5.90 16.33 -11.49
C ALA A 87 -5.79 17.68 -12.20
N ASP A 88 -6.65 17.89 -13.16
CA ASP A 88 -6.94 19.22 -13.69
C ASP A 88 -8.21 19.75 -13.01
N LEU A 89 -8.00 20.66 -12.07
CA LEU A 89 -9.09 21.27 -11.30
C LEU A 89 -9.96 22.21 -12.15
N THR A 90 -9.45 22.71 -13.29
CA THR A 90 -10.18 23.58 -14.20
C THR A 90 -11.32 22.84 -14.89
N VAL A 91 -11.04 21.63 -15.34
CA VAL A 91 -12.03 20.75 -15.98
C VAL A 91 -12.63 19.73 -15.03
N ARG A 92 -12.19 19.73 -13.77
CA ARG A 92 -12.63 18.82 -12.70
C ARG A 92 -12.45 17.34 -13.06
N MET A 93 -11.26 16.99 -13.48
CA MET A 93 -10.93 15.61 -13.88
C MET A 93 -9.65 15.13 -13.20
N ALA A 94 -9.71 13.95 -12.62
CA ALA A 94 -8.55 13.20 -12.16
C ALA A 94 -7.97 12.42 -13.35
N LEU A 95 -6.68 12.61 -13.62
CA LEU A 95 -6.03 12.17 -14.86
C LEU A 95 -5.27 10.84 -14.68
N ARG A 96 -4.46 10.72 -13.64
CA ARG A 96 -3.62 9.56 -13.39
C ARG A 96 -3.19 9.45 -11.93
N PRO A 97 -2.79 8.26 -11.47
CA PRO A 97 -2.23 8.12 -10.13
C PRO A 97 -0.84 8.77 -10.04
N VAL A 98 -0.49 9.25 -8.85
CA VAL A 98 0.87 9.68 -8.51
C VAL A 98 1.49 8.60 -7.64
N VAL A 99 2.56 8.00 -8.14
CA VAL A 99 3.42 7.16 -7.30
C VAL A 99 4.35 8.09 -6.53
N ARG A 100 4.12 8.24 -5.22
CA ARG A 100 5.04 8.99 -4.36
C ARG A 100 6.12 8.06 -3.87
N SER A 101 7.37 8.39 -4.13
CA SER A 101 8.54 7.65 -3.63
C SER A 101 8.76 7.78 -2.11
N GLU A 102 8.01 8.65 -1.43
CA GLU A 102 8.12 8.91 0.02
C GLU A 102 7.94 7.64 0.89
N VAL A 103 7.23 6.64 0.39
CA VAL A 103 7.04 5.38 1.12
C VAL A 103 8.24 4.44 0.95
N GLU A 104 9.02 4.59 -0.12
CA GLU A 104 10.26 3.83 -0.29
C GLU A 104 11.30 4.18 0.77
N GLU A 105 11.31 5.42 1.25
CA GLU A 105 12.17 5.89 2.33
C GLU A 105 11.74 5.40 3.72
N LEU A 106 10.45 5.02 3.89
CA LEU A 106 9.93 4.50 5.16
C LEU A 106 10.25 3.02 5.37
N VAL A 107 10.56 2.31 4.30
CA VAL A 107 10.84 0.87 4.32
C VAL A 107 12.34 0.66 4.25
N LEU A 108 12.95 0.44 5.41
CA LEU A 108 14.33 -0.02 5.47
C LEU A 108 14.36 -1.50 5.08
N GLU A 109 14.86 -1.77 3.88
CA GLU A 109 15.12 -3.13 3.42
C GLU A 109 16.49 -3.54 3.95
N GLU A 110 16.52 -4.48 4.87
CA GLU A 110 17.74 -5.02 5.44
C GLU A 110 17.83 -6.52 5.12
N VAL A 111 19.02 -7.01 4.87
CA VAL A 111 19.33 -8.43 4.99
C VAL A 111 19.97 -8.61 6.36
N PRO A 112 19.25 -9.18 7.34
CA PRO A 112 19.75 -9.25 8.70
C PRO A 112 20.96 -10.19 8.80
N ASP A 113 22.02 -9.75 9.46
CA ASP A 113 23.18 -10.58 9.82
C ASP A 113 23.15 -10.96 11.31
N VAL A 114 21.97 -11.21 11.83
CA VAL A 114 21.71 -11.57 13.23
C VAL A 114 21.08 -12.95 13.27
N GLY A 115 21.72 -13.89 13.98
CA GLY A 115 21.20 -15.22 14.21
C GLY A 115 20.61 -15.42 15.61
N TYR A 116 19.87 -16.49 15.83
CA TYR A 116 19.34 -16.81 17.17
C TYR A 116 20.43 -17.03 18.21
N GLY A 117 21.66 -17.41 17.80
CA GLY A 117 22.80 -17.55 18.67
C GLY A 117 23.29 -16.25 19.32
N ASP A 118 22.92 -15.11 18.72
CA ASP A 118 23.28 -13.78 19.20
C ASP A 118 22.30 -13.27 20.27
N ILE A 119 21.21 -14.02 20.51
CA ILE A 119 20.14 -13.64 21.43
C ILE A 119 20.23 -14.48 22.70
N GLY A 120 20.56 -13.84 23.82
CA GLY A 120 20.64 -14.50 25.12
C GLY A 120 19.30 -14.45 25.90
N GLY A 121 19.00 -15.51 26.67
CA GLY A 121 17.96 -15.50 27.69
C GLY A 121 16.52 -15.62 27.21
N LEU A 122 16.27 -15.82 25.89
CA LEU A 122 14.92 -15.92 25.29
C LEU A 122 14.67 -17.26 24.60
N GLY A 123 15.27 -18.35 25.08
CA GLY A 123 15.19 -19.65 24.43
C GLY A 123 13.77 -20.15 24.19
N GLU A 124 12.90 -20.08 25.19
CA GLU A 124 11.50 -20.53 25.07
C GLU A 124 10.72 -19.70 24.05
N GLN A 125 10.93 -18.38 24.03
CA GLN A 125 10.28 -17.46 23.09
C GLN A 125 10.74 -17.72 21.67
N ILE A 126 12.04 -17.98 21.48
CA ILE A 126 12.62 -18.31 20.18
C ILE A 126 12.00 -19.62 19.64
N GLU A 127 11.90 -20.67 20.47
CA GLU A 127 11.28 -21.93 20.04
C GLU A 127 9.82 -21.74 19.64
N LEU A 128 9.03 -20.97 20.41
CA LEU A 128 7.64 -20.67 20.07
C LEU A 128 7.52 -19.92 18.73
N ILE A 129 8.43 -19.00 18.44
CA ILE A 129 8.43 -18.23 17.19
C ILE A 129 8.86 -19.12 16.02
N ARG A 130 9.85 -19.98 16.20
CA ARG A 130 10.27 -20.94 15.19
C ARG A 130 9.12 -21.87 14.80
N ASP A 131 8.41 -22.40 15.78
CA ASP A 131 7.25 -23.27 15.54
C ASP A 131 6.11 -22.52 14.84
N ALA A 132 5.88 -21.25 15.18
CA ALA A 132 4.79 -20.46 14.63
C ALA A 132 5.08 -19.92 13.24
N VAL A 133 6.33 -19.53 12.93
CA VAL A 133 6.71 -18.80 11.71
C VAL A 133 7.53 -19.66 10.76
N GLU A 134 8.61 -20.29 11.26
CA GLU A 134 9.53 -21.02 10.38
C GLU A 134 8.96 -22.36 9.94
N LEU A 135 8.36 -23.10 10.86
CA LEU A 135 7.84 -24.44 10.55
C LEU A 135 6.80 -24.44 9.43
N PRO A 136 5.78 -23.54 9.43
CA PRO A 136 4.83 -23.45 8.32
C PRO A 136 5.47 -23.05 7.00
N PHE A 137 6.50 -22.21 7.06
CA PHE A 137 7.20 -21.71 5.88
C PHE A 137 8.13 -22.77 5.27
N LEU A 138 8.93 -23.43 6.10
CA LEU A 138 9.88 -24.46 5.66
C LEU A 138 9.19 -25.79 5.29
N HIS A 139 8.08 -26.11 5.94
CA HIS A 139 7.35 -27.37 5.76
C HIS A 139 5.85 -27.16 5.44
N PRO A 140 5.51 -26.44 4.37
CA PRO A 140 4.12 -26.13 4.00
C PRO A 140 3.31 -27.40 3.70
N ASP A 141 3.96 -28.49 3.30
CA ASP A 141 3.30 -29.76 2.98
C ASP A 141 2.74 -30.43 4.25
N LEU A 142 3.47 -30.39 5.36
CA LEU A 142 3.00 -30.90 6.65
C LEU A 142 1.74 -30.15 7.11
N TYR A 143 1.73 -28.82 6.96
CA TYR A 143 0.57 -28.01 7.32
C TYR A 143 -0.65 -28.34 6.46
N ARG A 144 -0.46 -28.61 5.16
CA ARG A 144 -1.54 -29.02 4.26
C ARG A 144 -2.06 -30.44 4.60
N GLU A 145 -1.18 -31.38 4.86
CA GLU A 145 -1.53 -32.76 5.21
C GLU A 145 -2.36 -32.82 6.49
N HIS A 146 -1.94 -32.07 7.50
CA HIS A 146 -2.62 -32.00 8.79
C HIS A 146 -3.74 -30.96 8.87
N ARG A 147 -4.05 -30.26 7.76
CA ARG A 147 -5.06 -29.19 7.70
C ARG A 147 -4.84 -28.08 8.74
N LEU A 148 -3.60 -27.79 9.06
CA LEU A 148 -3.23 -26.71 9.97
C LEU A 148 -3.22 -25.39 9.23
N THR A 149 -3.66 -24.32 9.90
CA THR A 149 -3.58 -22.95 9.38
C THR A 149 -2.44 -22.24 10.09
N PRO A 150 -1.41 -21.78 9.36
CA PRO A 150 -0.35 -20.99 9.98
C PRO A 150 -0.89 -19.67 10.53
N PRO A 151 -0.28 -19.13 11.60
CA PRO A 151 -0.63 -17.81 12.08
C PRO A 151 -0.33 -16.75 11.02
N ARG A 152 -1.14 -15.70 10.96
CA ARG A 152 -1.00 -14.61 9.99
C ARG A 152 -0.05 -13.51 10.45
N GLY A 153 0.36 -13.57 11.70
CA GLY A 153 1.28 -12.64 12.32
C GLY A 153 1.55 -13.02 13.77
N VAL A 154 2.61 -12.47 14.31
CA VAL A 154 3.04 -12.69 15.69
C VAL A 154 3.13 -11.36 16.40
N LEU A 155 2.52 -11.27 17.58
CA LEU A 155 2.62 -10.09 18.43
C LEU A 155 3.75 -10.30 19.45
N LEU A 156 4.80 -9.51 19.35
CA LEU A 156 5.87 -9.44 20.34
C LEU A 156 5.57 -8.31 21.31
N TYR A 157 5.45 -8.62 22.59
CA TYR A 157 5.24 -7.61 23.63
C TYR A 157 6.20 -7.81 24.80
N GLY A 158 6.60 -6.72 25.42
CA GLY A 158 7.53 -6.74 26.55
C GLY A 158 8.07 -5.36 26.85
N PRO A 159 8.89 -5.22 27.91
CA PRO A 159 9.52 -3.95 28.21
C PRO A 159 10.51 -3.53 27.10
N PRO A 160 10.78 -2.23 26.96
CA PRO A 160 11.76 -1.75 25.99
C PRO A 160 13.14 -2.36 26.25
N GLY A 161 13.85 -2.68 25.17
CA GLY A 161 15.19 -3.27 25.23
C GLY A 161 15.21 -4.80 25.48
N CYS A 162 14.07 -5.49 25.48
CA CYS A 162 14.04 -6.96 25.66
C CYS A 162 14.34 -7.76 24.39
N GLY A 163 14.81 -7.15 23.31
CA GLY A 163 15.28 -7.85 22.12
C GLY A 163 14.23 -8.13 21.06
N GLN A 164 13.08 -7.47 21.07
CA GLN A 164 12.00 -7.67 20.09
C GLN A 164 12.49 -7.53 18.64
N THR A 165 13.20 -6.46 18.32
CA THR A 165 13.74 -6.21 16.98
C THR A 165 14.79 -7.26 16.60
N LEU A 166 15.65 -7.66 17.54
CA LEU A 166 16.67 -8.70 17.29
C LEU A 166 16.02 -10.06 16.96
N ILE A 167 14.94 -10.42 17.67
CA ILE A 167 14.21 -11.67 17.38
C ILE A 167 13.63 -11.61 15.97
N ALA A 168 13.00 -10.50 15.58
CA ALA A 168 12.42 -10.35 14.25
C ALA A 168 13.48 -10.43 13.14
N GLN A 169 14.66 -9.86 13.35
CA GLN A 169 15.79 -9.96 12.44
C GLN A 169 16.33 -11.39 12.35
N ALA A 170 16.47 -12.08 13.49
CA ALA A 170 16.92 -13.47 13.51
C ALA A 170 15.94 -14.43 12.80
N VAL A 171 14.63 -14.19 12.91
CA VAL A 171 13.61 -14.92 12.14
C VAL A 171 13.84 -14.72 10.65
N ALA A 172 14.02 -13.49 10.18
CA ALA A 172 14.25 -13.23 8.77
C ALA A 172 15.54 -13.89 8.27
N ALA A 173 16.64 -13.80 9.03
CA ALA A 173 17.91 -14.45 8.70
C ALA A 173 17.76 -15.98 8.62
N SER A 174 17.04 -16.59 9.58
CA SER A 174 16.80 -18.04 9.60
C SER A 174 15.97 -18.52 8.40
N LEU A 175 14.92 -17.77 8.03
CA LEU A 175 14.10 -18.06 6.86
C LEU A 175 14.90 -17.95 5.55
N GLY A 176 15.80 -16.98 5.46
CA GLY A 176 16.73 -16.85 4.34
C GLY A 176 17.67 -18.05 4.23
N ALA A 177 18.28 -18.46 5.34
CA ALA A 177 19.19 -19.61 5.40
C ALA A 177 18.49 -20.95 5.07
N GLY A 178 17.23 -21.10 5.45
CA GLY A 178 16.42 -22.29 5.14
C GLY A 178 15.89 -22.36 3.71
N GLY A 179 15.98 -21.27 2.96
CA GLY A 179 15.49 -21.14 1.60
C GLY A 179 16.60 -20.93 0.56
N ARG A 180 16.51 -19.85 -0.23
CA ARG A 180 17.46 -19.49 -1.29
C ARG A 180 18.68 -18.67 -0.83
N GLY A 181 18.87 -18.51 0.47
CA GLY A 181 19.99 -17.76 1.05
C GLY A 181 19.72 -16.28 1.29
N GLU A 182 18.55 -15.78 0.90
CA GLU A 182 18.16 -14.37 1.09
C GLU A 182 16.76 -14.30 1.70
N ALA A 183 16.55 -13.31 2.57
CA ALA A 183 15.23 -12.92 3.05
C ALA A 183 15.18 -11.39 3.14
N TYR A 184 14.04 -10.80 2.84
CA TYR A 184 13.83 -9.37 3.04
C TYR A 184 13.22 -9.10 4.41
N PHE A 185 13.80 -8.14 5.11
CA PHE A 185 13.29 -7.64 6.37
C PHE A 185 12.84 -6.19 6.19
N LEU A 186 11.53 -5.97 6.27
CA LEU A 186 10.93 -4.64 6.17
C LEU A 186 10.67 -4.13 7.58
N ASN A 187 11.51 -3.18 8.04
CA ASN A 187 11.39 -2.59 9.37
C ASN A 187 10.64 -1.26 9.29
N ILE A 188 9.43 -1.22 9.83
CA ILE A 188 8.53 -0.07 9.79
C ILE A 188 8.30 0.44 11.20
N LYS A 189 8.64 1.71 11.45
CA LYS A 189 8.39 2.35 12.75
C LYS A 189 7.01 2.97 12.79
N GLY A 190 6.21 2.62 13.81
CA GLY A 190 4.86 3.14 14.00
C GLY A 190 4.73 4.65 13.87
N PRO A 191 5.58 5.47 14.53
CA PRO A 191 5.52 6.94 14.40
C PRO A 191 5.67 7.47 12.97
N GLN A 192 6.39 6.76 12.11
CA GLN A 192 6.61 7.16 10.70
C GLN A 192 5.38 6.92 9.81
N LEU A 193 4.47 6.04 10.25
CA LEU A 193 3.22 5.80 9.55
C LEU A 193 2.21 6.93 9.78
N LEU A 194 2.26 7.57 10.94
CA LEU A 194 1.31 8.62 11.29
C LEU A 194 1.46 9.84 10.39
N ASP A 195 0.34 10.29 9.86
CA ASP A 195 0.25 11.53 9.10
C ASP A 195 -0.88 12.41 9.64
N LYS A 196 -0.80 13.70 9.30
CA LYS A 196 -1.82 14.70 9.67
C LYS A 196 -3.05 14.63 8.76
N TYR A 197 -2.88 14.05 7.57
CA TYR A 197 -3.91 14.00 6.55
C TYR A 197 -4.70 12.69 6.63
N VAL A 198 -6.01 12.81 6.50
CA VAL A 198 -6.92 11.66 6.49
C VAL A 198 -6.59 10.73 5.33
N GLY A 199 -6.54 9.43 5.62
CA GLY A 199 -6.29 8.40 4.61
C GLY A 199 -4.81 8.19 4.22
N GLU A 200 -3.88 9.07 4.62
CA GLU A 200 -2.46 8.93 4.27
C GLU A 200 -1.80 7.77 5.04
N THR A 201 -2.15 7.59 6.30
CA THR A 201 -1.66 6.45 7.10
C THR A 201 -2.13 5.12 6.50
N GLU A 202 -3.41 5.01 6.12
CA GLU A 202 -3.98 3.82 5.48
C GLU A 202 -3.32 3.57 4.11
N ARG A 203 -3.05 4.62 3.35
CA ARG A 203 -2.33 4.52 2.08
C ARG A 203 -0.92 3.96 2.27
N ARG A 204 -0.18 4.46 3.26
CA ARG A 204 1.18 3.97 3.58
C ARG A 204 1.16 2.48 3.93
N ILE A 205 0.21 2.05 4.75
CA ILE A 205 0.03 0.64 5.10
C ILE A 205 -0.20 -0.20 3.84
N ARG A 206 -1.13 0.20 2.95
CA ARG A 206 -1.37 -0.51 1.68
C ARG A 206 -0.12 -0.63 0.83
N VAL A 207 0.66 0.45 0.70
CA VAL A 207 1.89 0.46 -0.12
C VAL A 207 2.95 -0.46 0.46
N ILE A 208 3.12 -0.49 1.80
CA ILE A 208 4.04 -1.40 2.48
C ILE A 208 3.69 -2.86 2.17
N PHE A 209 2.42 -3.25 2.36
CA PHE A 209 1.99 -4.62 2.07
C PHE A 209 2.03 -4.95 0.57
N ALA A 210 1.74 -4.00 -0.32
CA ALA A 210 1.89 -4.18 -1.76
C ALA A 210 3.36 -4.47 -2.12
N ARG A 211 4.31 -3.71 -1.55
CA ARG A 211 5.73 -3.93 -1.77
C ARG A 211 6.21 -5.26 -1.20
N ALA A 212 5.75 -5.63 0.00
CA ALA A 212 6.05 -6.94 0.57
C ALA A 212 5.58 -8.07 -0.34
N ARG A 213 4.36 -7.98 -0.89
CA ARG A 213 3.82 -8.95 -1.85
C ARG A 213 4.61 -8.99 -3.16
N GLU A 214 5.02 -7.84 -3.68
CA GLU A 214 5.85 -7.74 -4.87
C GLU A 214 7.19 -8.46 -4.68
N LYS A 215 7.88 -8.19 -3.57
CA LYS A 215 9.13 -8.87 -3.21
C LYS A 215 8.92 -10.37 -3.00
N ALA A 216 7.90 -10.77 -2.27
CA ALA A 216 7.56 -12.18 -2.07
C ALA A 216 7.22 -12.91 -3.38
N ALA A 217 6.73 -12.18 -4.40
CA ALA A 217 6.45 -12.74 -5.72
C ALA A 217 7.71 -13.26 -6.43
N THR A 218 8.91 -12.78 -6.06
CA THR A 218 10.19 -13.31 -6.56
C THR A 218 10.57 -14.66 -5.95
N GLY A 219 9.81 -15.15 -4.97
CA GLY A 219 10.05 -16.41 -4.25
C GLY A 219 11.01 -16.29 -3.07
N VAL A 220 11.31 -15.08 -2.64
CA VAL A 220 12.13 -14.78 -1.47
C VAL A 220 11.20 -14.50 -0.28
N PRO A 221 11.47 -15.05 0.92
CA PRO A 221 10.67 -14.74 2.11
C PRO A 221 10.77 -13.27 2.49
N VAL A 222 9.66 -12.69 2.91
CA VAL A 222 9.58 -11.29 3.33
C VAL A 222 8.97 -11.24 4.72
N VAL A 223 9.71 -10.71 5.67
CA VAL A 223 9.24 -10.44 7.04
C VAL A 223 8.92 -8.95 7.16
N VAL A 224 7.68 -8.64 7.47
CA VAL A 224 7.24 -7.26 7.72
C VAL A 224 7.15 -7.05 9.23
N PHE A 225 8.04 -6.26 9.77
CA PHE A 225 8.12 -5.95 11.19
C PHE A 225 7.64 -4.52 11.46
N PHE A 226 6.62 -4.40 12.27
CA PHE A 226 6.11 -3.12 12.72
C PHE A 226 6.62 -2.84 14.13
N ASP A 227 7.55 -1.91 14.27
CA ASP A 227 8.14 -1.50 15.53
C ASP A 227 7.35 -0.33 16.16
N GLU A 228 7.37 -0.25 17.50
CA GLU A 228 6.71 0.84 18.24
C GLU A 228 5.21 1.03 17.90
N MET A 229 4.50 -0.08 17.63
CA MET A 229 3.09 -0.05 17.22
C MET A 229 2.16 0.62 18.25
N ASP A 230 2.54 0.62 19.52
CA ASP A 230 1.80 1.32 20.58
C ASP A 230 1.65 2.82 20.30
N SER A 231 2.56 3.40 19.52
CA SER A 231 2.48 4.80 19.11
C SER A 231 1.28 5.08 18.18
N LEU A 232 0.85 4.09 17.38
CA LEU A 232 -0.31 4.18 16.50
C LEU A 232 -1.63 4.13 17.28
N PHE A 233 -1.63 3.42 18.43
CA PHE A 233 -2.85 3.15 19.19
C PHE A 233 -2.95 3.99 20.49
N ARG A 234 -1.97 4.85 20.76
CA ARG A 234 -2.03 5.76 21.91
C ARG A 234 -3.17 6.76 21.73
N THR A 235 -4.18 6.65 22.57
CA THR A 235 -5.26 7.62 22.72
C THR A 235 -4.68 8.94 23.22
N ARG A 236 -4.46 9.91 22.34
CA ARG A 236 -4.22 11.30 22.76
C ARG A 236 -5.57 11.84 23.20
N GLY A 237 -5.74 11.98 24.53
CA GLY A 237 -6.97 12.53 25.13
C GLY A 237 -7.27 13.91 24.55
N SER A 238 -8.17 13.98 23.64
CA SER A 238 -9.08 15.05 23.22
C SER A 238 -9.51 14.88 21.75
N GLY A 239 -10.68 14.33 21.51
CA GLY A 239 -11.54 14.60 20.35
C GLY A 239 -11.14 14.07 18.96
N ARG A 240 -9.93 13.54 18.73
CA ARG A 240 -9.46 13.04 17.42
C ARG A 240 -9.01 11.57 17.38
N SER A 241 -9.21 10.85 18.47
CA SER A 241 -8.79 9.44 18.61
C SER A 241 -9.72 8.43 17.94
N SER A 242 -10.89 8.85 17.46
CA SER A 242 -11.84 7.95 16.79
C SER A 242 -11.39 7.54 15.38
N ASP A 243 -10.61 8.38 14.70
CA ASP A 243 -10.30 8.14 13.28
C ASP A 243 -9.24 7.05 13.10
N VAL A 244 -8.23 6.98 13.96
CA VAL A 244 -7.16 5.97 13.86
C VAL A 244 -7.69 4.57 14.18
N GLU A 245 -8.50 4.42 15.23
CA GLU A 245 -9.09 3.12 15.59
C GLU A 245 -10.13 2.64 14.58
N THR A 246 -10.86 3.58 13.96
CA THR A 246 -11.92 3.25 13.02
C THR A 246 -11.42 2.99 11.60
N THR A 247 -10.25 3.49 11.22
CA THR A 247 -9.76 3.39 9.84
C THR A 247 -8.45 2.62 9.71
N VAL A 248 -7.45 2.90 10.55
CA VAL A 248 -6.10 2.29 10.46
C VAL A 248 -6.12 0.82 10.84
N VAL A 249 -6.80 0.46 11.94
CA VAL A 249 -6.87 -0.93 12.42
C VAL A 249 -7.59 -1.84 11.41
N PRO A 250 -8.79 -1.49 10.91
CA PRO A 250 -9.45 -2.28 9.86
C PRO A 250 -8.62 -2.40 8.58
N GLN A 251 -7.91 -1.34 8.16
CA GLN A 251 -7.04 -1.40 6.99
C GLN A 251 -5.89 -2.39 7.21
N MET A 252 -5.26 -2.35 8.38
CA MET A 252 -4.17 -3.26 8.72
C MET A 252 -4.64 -4.71 8.74
N LEU A 253 -5.79 -4.98 9.36
CA LEU A 253 -6.40 -6.31 9.38
C LEU A 253 -6.73 -6.80 7.96
N ALA A 254 -7.28 -5.93 7.12
CA ALA A 254 -7.60 -6.26 5.73
C ALA A 254 -6.35 -6.62 4.92
N GLU A 255 -5.22 -5.94 5.14
CA GLU A 255 -3.95 -6.25 4.47
C GLU A 255 -3.35 -7.56 4.98
N ILE A 256 -3.39 -7.82 6.30
CA ILE A 256 -2.95 -9.09 6.91
C ILE A 256 -3.82 -10.24 6.39
N ASP A 257 -5.13 -10.10 6.30
CA ASP A 257 -6.03 -11.10 5.72
C ASP A 257 -5.79 -11.29 4.22
N GLY A 258 -5.40 -10.23 3.51
CA GLY A 258 -5.02 -10.27 2.10
C GLY A 258 -3.76 -11.11 1.83
N VAL A 259 -2.84 -11.20 2.78
CA VAL A 259 -1.61 -12.01 2.69
C VAL A 259 -1.94 -13.49 2.53
N GLU A 260 -3.01 -14.01 3.15
CA GLU A 260 -3.41 -15.42 3.04
C GLU A 260 -3.62 -15.88 1.58
N LYS A 261 -4.18 -15.04 0.73
CA LYS A 261 -4.38 -15.35 -0.70
C LYS A 261 -3.05 -15.52 -1.43
N THR A 262 -2.01 -14.84 -0.96
CA THR A 262 -0.66 -14.89 -1.51
C THR A 262 0.11 -16.10 -0.98
N VAL A 263 -0.07 -16.46 0.28
CA VAL A 263 0.57 -17.65 0.90
C VAL A 263 0.07 -18.95 0.27
N LYS A 264 -1.22 -19.05 -0.09
CA LYS A 264 -1.77 -20.20 -0.83
C LYS A 264 -1.10 -20.43 -2.20
N ALA A 265 -0.46 -19.39 -2.75
CA ALA A 265 0.30 -19.46 -4.00
C ALA A 265 1.80 -19.77 -3.80
N ASN A 266 2.23 -20.22 -2.61
CA ASN A 266 3.64 -20.48 -2.24
C ASN A 266 4.55 -19.23 -2.23
N LYS A 267 4.00 -18.08 -1.93
CA LYS A 267 4.71 -16.78 -1.90
C LYS A 267 4.60 -16.22 -0.49
N GLY A 268 5.67 -16.35 0.32
CA GLY A 268 5.62 -16.07 1.76
C GLY A 268 5.86 -14.59 2.09
N VAL A 269 4.81 -13.90 2.50
CA VAL A 269 4.89 -12.70 3.35
C VAL A 269 4.50 -13.12 4.75
N ILE A 270 5.30 -12.76 5.74
CA ILE A 270 5.12 -13.05 7.16
C ILE A 270 5.05 -11.75 7.93
#